data_bf83ae844d69bceb8b736afcbb22d301
#
_entry.id   bf83ae844d69bceb8b736afcbb22d301
#
_cell.length_a   1.000
_cell.length_b   1.000
_cell.length_c   1.000
_cell.angle_alpha   90.00
_cell.angle_beta   90.00
_cell.angle_gamma   90.00
#
_symmetry.space_group_name_H-M   'P 1'
#
loop_
_entity.id
_entity.type
_entity.pdbx_description
1 polymer ?
#
loop_
_entity_poly.entity_id
_entity_poly.type
_entity_poly.pdbx_seq_one_letter_code
_entity_poly.pdbx_strand_id
1 'polypeptide(L)'
;LETNSNIRTLGVALSPCILPEAGKPTFEINDDEIEIGMGIHGEPGISREKLKSANDLTDDICNRILADFNLSDQEIGLMINSLGATPLEELYIVSRRVVENFNKKNIKIFKNYVGRYATSMEMAGMSVTVLKLNKNIKENLLAPSYCPFWTN
;
A
#
# COMPACT_ATOMS: atom_id res chain seq x y z
N LEU A 1 -17.22 -9.49 -5.94
CA LEU A 1 -17.72 -9.31 -4.56
C LEU A 1 -16.82 -9.99 -3.54
N GLU A 2 -16.44 -11.27 -3.73
CA GLU A 2 -15.61 -12.03 -2.79
C GLU A 2 -14.24 -11.37 -2.54
N THR A 3 -13.52 -10.98 -3.60
CA THR A 3 -12.22 -10.30 -3.49
C THR A 3 -12.32 -9.01 -2.68
N ASN A 4 -13.38 -8.22 -2.90
CA ASN A 4 -13.59 -6.95 -2.21
C ASN A 4 -13.72 -7.10 -0.69
N SER A 5 -14.35 -8.18 -0.22
CA SER A 5 -14.46 -8.48 1.23
C SER A 5 -13.14 -8.97 1.83
N ASN A 6 -12.23 -9.48 0.99
CA ASN A 6 -10.97 -10.10 1.40
C ASN A 6 -9.73 -9.23 1.17
N ILE A 7 -9.90 -7.96 0.86
CA ILE A 7 -8.80 -7.02 0.61
C ILE A 7 -8.83 -5.85 1.59
N ARG A 8 -7.65 -5.40 2.01
CA ARG A 8 -7.45 -4.14 2.76
C ARG A 8 -6.24 -3.42 2.23
N THR A 9 -6.36 -2.12 2.13
CA THR A 9 -5.28 -1.23 1.70
C THR A 9 -5.17 -0.05 2.65
N LEU A 10 -3.95 0.36 2.97
CA LEU A 10 -3.67 1.60 3.65
C LEU A 10 -2.54 2.34 2.93
N GLY A 11 -2.83 3.55 2.50
CA GLY A 11 -1.86 4.44 1.85
C GLY A 11 -1.27 5.47 2.81
N VAL A 12 -0.11 5.97 2.46
CA VAL A 12 0.54 7.12 3.11
C VAL A 12 1.08 8.05 2.03
N ALA A 13 0.68 9.31 2.08
CA ALA A 13 1.24 10.35 1.23
C ALA A 13 2.31 11.15 2.00
N LEU A 14 3.43 11.40 1.34
CA LEU A 14 4.56 12.20 1.81
C LEU A 14 4.59 13.58 1.15
N SER A 15 3.97 13.70 -0.04
CA SER A 15 3.76 14.97 -0.73
C SER A 15 2.47 14.91 -1.54
N PRO A 16 1.85 16.07 -1.84
CA PRO A 16 0.73 16.13 -2.75
C PRO A 16 1.15 15.87 -4.20
N CYS A 17 0.19 15.59 -5.08
CA CYS A 17 0.38 15.74 -6.51
C CYS A 17 -0.16 17.09 -6.99
N ILE A 18 0.28 17.51 -8.18
CA ILE A 18 -0.18 18.73 -8.85
C ILE A 18 -0.96 18.33 -10.10
N LEU A 19 -2.26 18.57 -10.08
CA LEU A 19 -3.09 18.34 -11.25
C LEU A 19 -2.73 19.36 -12.35
N PRO A 20 -2.46 18.93 -13.59
CA PRO A 20 -2.04 19.83 -14.67
C PRO A 20 -3.03 20.99 -14.90
N GLU A 21 -4.31 20.73 -14.84
CA GLU A 21 -5.36 21.75 -15.03
C GLU A 21 -5.46 22.73 -13.86
N ALA A 22 -5.21 22.28 -12.63
CA ALA A 22 -5.32 23.13 -11.45
C ALA A 22 -4.06 23.96 -11.19
N GLY A 23 -2.89 23.49 -11.64
CA GLY A 23 -1.60 24.15 -11.45
C GLY A 23 -1.19 24.37 -9.98
N LYS A 24 -1.84 23.66 -9.06
CA LYS A 24 -1.61 23.75 -7.61
C LYS A 24 -1.71 22.38 -6.95
N PRO A 25 -1.08 22.20 -5.78
CA PRO A 25 -1.15 20.96 -5.02
C PRO A 25 -2.60 20.56 -4.68
N THR A 26 -2.89 19.26 -4.66
CA THR A 26 -4.19 18.70 -4.30
C THR A 26 -4.53 18.87 -2.82
N PHE A 27 -3.52 18.98 -1.98
CA PHE A 27 -3.62 19.27 -0.55
C PHE A 27 -2.32 19.94 -0.07
N GLU A 28 -2.35 20.51 1.12
CA GLU A 28 -1.15 21.11 1.74
C GLU A 28 -0.64 20.19 2.85
N ILE A 29 0.67 19.98 2.92
CA ILE A 29 1.37 19.20 3.93
C ILE A 29 2.76 19.82 4.15
N ASN A 30 3.24 19.84 5.39
CA ASN A 30 4.58 20.31 5.72
C ASN A 30 5.62 19.24 5.44
N ASP A 31 6.88 19.62 5.25
CA ASP A 31 7.99 18.71 4.94
C ASP A 31 8.24 17.64 6.02
N ASP A 32 7.81 17.92 7.26
CA ASP A 32 7.94 17.01 8.41
C ASP A 32 6.64 16.27 8.76
N GLU A 33 5.68 16.24 7.84
CA GLU A 33 4.38 15.61 8.02
C GLU A 33 4.09 14.52 6.99
N ILE A 34 3.17 13.63 7.35
CA ILE A 34 2.63 12.58 6.49
C ILE A 34 1.10 12.56 6.60
N GLU A 35 0.43 12.19 5.52
CA GLU A 35 -1.02 11.96 5.51
C GLU A 35 -1.29 10.47 5.41
N ILE A 36 -1.88 9.87 6.45
CA ILE A 36 -2.21 8.45 6.49
C ILE A 36 -3.63 8.23 5.98
N GLY A 37 -3.82 7.24 5.11
CA GLY A 37 -5.12 6.89 4.53
C GLY A 37 -5.51 7.73 3.32
N MET A 38 -4.59 8.54 2.77
CA MET A 38 -4.82 9.30 1.55
C MET A 38 -5.14 8.38 0.38
N GLY A 39 -6.24 8.67 -0.33
CA GLY A 39 -6.61 8.00 -1.56
C GLY A 39 -5.90 8.57 -2.79
N ILE A 40 -5.82 7.76 -3.86
CA ILE A 40 -5.14 8.15 -5.11
C ILE A 40 -5.92 9.20 -5.93
N HIS A 41 -7.19 9.42 -5.63
CA HIS A 41 -8.03 10.44 -6.27
C HIS A 41 -8.18 11.72 -5.42
N GLY A 42 -7.39 11.87 -4.35
CA GLY A 42 -7.45 13.02 -3.45
C GLY A 42 -8.48 12.90 -2.33
N GLU A 43 -8.97 11.70 -2.06
CA GLU A 43 -9.79 11.46 -0.87
C GLU A 43 -8.97 11.79 0.38
N PRO A 44 -9.55 12.52 1.35
CA PRO A 44 -8.83 12.93 2.55
C PRO A 44 -8.35 11.72 3.35
N GLY A 45 -7.20 11.84 3.97
CA GLY A 45 -6.64 10.82 4.84
C GLY A 45 -7.42 10.64 6.14
N ILE A 46 -7.04 9.62 6.88
CA ILE A 46 -7.58 9.32 8.22
C ILE A 46 -6.95 10.25 9.27
N SER A 47 -5.66 10.52 9.13
CA SER A 47 -4.90 11.35 10.06
C SER A 47 -3.67 11.96 9.40
N ARG A 48 -3.32 13.17 9.88
CA ARG A 48 -2.03 13.80 9.59
C ARG A 48 -1.13 13.64 10.81
N GLU A 49 0.10 13.22 10.57
CA GLU A 49 1.06 12.88 11.59
C GLU A 49 2.46 13.41 11.24
N LYS A 50 3.35 13.45 12.22
CA LYS A 50 4.75 13.78 11.96
C LYS A 50 5.44 12.65 11.20
N LEU A 51 6.40 13.02 10.35
CA LEU A 51 7.23 12.07 9.61
C LEU A 51 7.95 11.12 10.60
N LYS A 52 7.91 9.84 10.27
CA LYS A 52 8.50 8.75 11.06
C LYS A 52 9.61 8.06 10.25
N SER A 53 10.41 7.25 10.92
CA SER A 53 11.31 6.35 10.22
C SER A 53 10.51 5.37 9.34
N ALA A 54 11.12 4.85 8.26
CA ALA A 54 10.46 3.88 7.39
C ALA A 54 9.99 2.63 8.17
N ASN A 55 10.75 2.20 9.18
CA ASN A 55 10.35 1.07 10.02
C ASN A 55 9.15 1.40 10.90
N ASP A 56 9.16 2.53 11.62
CA ASP A 56 8.06 2.92 12.51
C ASP A 56 6.77 3.18 11.72
N LEU A 57 6.88 3.82 10.55
CA LEU A 57 5.76 4.03 9.65
C LEU A 57 5.17 2.70 9.15
N THR A 58 6.04 1.77 8.75
CA THR A 58 5.61 0.44 8.29
C THR A 58 4.95 -0.36 9.42
N ASP A 59 5.47 -0.27 10.65
CA ASP A 59 4.89 -0.92 11.82
C ASP A 59 3.49 -0.38 12.11
N ASP A 60 3.31 0.92 12.05
CA ASP A 60 2.00 1.58 12.24
C ASP A 60 0.99 1.13 11.18
N ILE A 61 1.37 1.12 9.90
CA ILE A 61 0.52 0.64 8.81
C ILE A 61 0.12 -0.82 9.01
N CYS A 62 1.08 -1.70 9.33
CA CYS A 62 0.80 -3.11 9.60
C CYS A 62 -0.17 -3.27 10.77
N ASN A 63 0.03 -2.53 11.86
CA ASN A 63 -0.84 -2.60 13.03
C ASN A 63 -2.27 -2.12 12.72
N ARG A 64 -2.43 -1.04 11.96
CA ARG A 64 -3.75 -0.53 11.52
C ARG A 64 -4.47 -1.53 10.63
N ILE A 65 -3.79 -2.14 9.66
CA ILE A 65 -4.36 -3.17 8.80
C ILE A 65 -4.80 -4.39 9.65
N LEU A 66 -3.96 -4.85 10.58
CA LEU A 66 -4.26 -6.00 11.42
C LEU A 66 -5.36 -5.74 12.45
N ALA A 67 -5.55 -4.50 12.88
CA ALA A 67 -6.65 -4.11 13.77
C ALA A 67 -8.02 -4.19 13.07
N ASP A 68 -8.06 -3.85 11.78
CA ASP A 68 -9.29 -3.91 10.96
C ASP A 68 -9.52 -5.29 10.33
N PHE A 69 -8.45 -6.07 10.13
CA PHE A 69 -8.51 -7.26 9.31
C PHE A 69 -7.75 -8.44 9.92
N ASN A 70 -8.48 -9.39 10.51
CA ASN A 70 -7.85 -10.57 11.10
C ASN A 70 -7.17 -11.42 10.01
N LEU A 71 -5.84 -11.56 10.10
CA LEU A 71 -5.01 -12.35 9.20
C LEU A 71 -4.40 -13.59 9.87
N SER A 72 -4.82 -13.95 11.10
CA SER A 72 -4.30 -15.12 11.82
C SER A 72 -4.48 -16.37 10.98
N ASP A 73 -3.40 -17.13 10.82
CA ASP A 73 -3.37 -18.39 10.07
C ASP A 73 -3.82 -18.29 8.60
N GLN A 74 -3.84 -17.08 8.04
CA GLN A 74 -4.21 -16.86 6.64
C GLN A 74 -2.99 -16.90 5.73
N GLU A 75 -3.22 -17.31 4.49
CA GLU A 75 -2.31 -17.09 3.37
C GLU A 75 -2.76 -15.82 2.63
N ILE A 76 -1.81 -14.93 2.30
CA ILE A 76 -2.12 -13.64 1.69
C ILE A 76 -1.31 -13.38 0.41
N GLY A 77 -1.90 -12.59 -0.48
CA GLY A 77 -1.15 -11.77 -1.44
C GLY A 77 -0.81 -10.43 -0.79
N LEU A 78 0.41 -9.98 -0.96
CA LEU A 78 0.91 -8.70 -0.48
C LEU A 78 1.25 -7.81 -1.67
N MET A 79 0.91 -6.52 -1.61
CA MET A 79 1.37 -5.53 -2.57
C MET A 79 1.87 -4.29 -1.84
N ILE A 80 3.08 -3.87 -2.21
CA ILE A 80 3.68 -2.59 -1.82
C ILE A 80 3.73 -1.73 -3.08
N ASN A 81 2.90 -0.70 -3.12
CA ASN A 81 2.67 0.10 -4.31
C ASN A 81 3.17 1.54 -4.11
N SER A 82 3.94 2.06 -5.07
CA SER A 82 4.27 3.49 -5.14
C SER A 82 3.03 4.30 -5.52
N LEU A 83 2.83 5.44 -4.87
CA LEU A 83 1.81 6.41 -5.29
C LEU A 83 2.24 7.27 -6.48
N GLY A 84 3.50 7.15 -6.90
CA GLY A 84 4.03 7.82 -8.10
C GLY A 84 5.51 8.14 -8.02
N ALA A 85 5.93 8.98 -7.11
CA ALA A 85 7.31 9.45 -7.00
C ALA A 85 8.22 8.56 -6.12
N THR A 86 7.66 7.72 -5.25
CA THR A 86 8.47 6.86 -4.38
C THR A 86 9.18 5.78 -5.21
N PRO A 87 10.54 5.71 -5.17
CA PRO A 87 11.32 4.77 -5.97
C PRO A 87 11.24 3.34 -5.41
N LEU A 88 11.62 2.37 -6.24
CA LEU A 88 11.55 0.94 -5.89
C LEU A 88 12.39 0.58 -4.68
N GLU A 89 13.54 1.20 -4.52
CA GLU A 89 14.47 0.96 -3.42
C GLU A 89 13.81 1.23 -2.06
N GLU A 90 13.06 2.31 -1.95
CA GLU A 90 12.30 2.66 -0.75
C GLU A 90 11.14 1.68 -0.52
N LEU A 91 10.45 1.28 -1.58
CA LEU A 91 9.40 0.26 -1.49
C LEU A 91 9.94 -1.09 -1.01
N TYR A 92 11.16 -1.47 -1.39
CA TYR A 92 11.79 -2.70 -0.90
C TYR A 92 12.17 -2.60 0.58
N ILE A 93 12.54 -1.42 1.09
CA ILE A 93 12.75 -1.19 2.53
C ILE A 93 11.45 -1.42 3.30
N VAL A 94 10.33 -0.85 2.81
CA VAL A 94 9.01 -1.06 3.38
C VAL A 94 8.60 -2.53 3.31
N SER A 95 8.74 -3.14 2.12
CA SER A 95 8.40 -4.56 1.88
C SER A 95 9.13 -5.48 2.85
N ARG A 96 10.44 -5.29 3.05
CA ARG A 96 11.22 -6.05 4.02
C ARG A 96 10.58 -5.97 5.42
N ARG A 97 10.21 -4.77 5.86
CA ARG A 97 9.64 -4.57 7.21
C ARG A 97 8.24 -5.18 7.33
N VAL A 98 7.39 -5.08 6.31
CA VAL A 98 6.08 -5.75 6.29
C VAL A 98 6.24 -7.27 6.41
N VAL A 99 7.15 -7.85 5.62
CA VAL A 99 7.44 -9.29 5.64
C VAL A 99 7.92 -9.74 7.03
N GLU A 100 8.83 -8.99 7.67
CA GLU A 100 9.29 -9.26 9.02
C GLU A 100 8.12 -9.27 10.03
N ASN A 101 7.25 -8.26 9.97
CA ASN A 101 6.11 -8.11 10.87
C ASN A 101 5.09 -9.23 10.70
N PHE A 102 4.79 -9.59 9.48
CA PHE A 102 3.81 -10.65 9.18
C PHE A 102 4.34 -12.04 9.52
N ASN A 103 5.62 -12.31 9.26
CA ASN A 103 6.27 -13.55 9.65
C ASN A 103 6.27 -13.76 11.18
N LYS A 104 6.52 -12.70 11.97
CA LYS A 104 6.42 -12.76 13.44
C LYS A 104 5.01 -13.13 13.95
N LYS A 105 3.98 -12.91 13.12
CA LYS A 105 2.57 -13.20 13.43
C LYS A 105 2.07 -14.48 12.74
N ASN A 106 2.97 -15.29 12.15
CA ASN A 106 2.66 -16.52 11.41
C ASN A 106 1.71 -16.30 10.22
N ILE A 107 1.68 -15.11 9.63
CA ILE A 107 0.92 -14.81 8.42
C ILE A 107 1.77 -15.24 7.21
N LYS A 108 1.23 -16.13 6.37
CA LYS A 108 1.93 -16.67 5.20
C LYS A 108 1.77 -15.74 4.00
N ILE A 109 2.88 -15.20 3.51
CA ILE A 109 2.88 -14.42 2.27
C ILE A 109 3.11 -15.38 1.10
N PHE A 110 2.08 -15.58 0.29
CA PHE A 110 2.13 -16.43 -0.91
C PHE A 110 2.84 -15.74 -2.07
N LYS A 111 2.51 -14.47 -2.32
CA LYS A 111 3.11 -13.66 -3.37
C LYS A 111 3.24 -12.21 -2.90
N ASN A 112 4.38 -11.59 -3.20
CA ASN A 112 4.67 -10.21 -2.85
C ASN A 112 4.92 -9.42 -4.13
N TYR A 113 4.10 -8.42 -4.35
CA TYR A 113 4.22 -7.49 -5.47
C TYR A 113 4.78 -6.17 -4.95
N VAL A 114 5.90 -5.75 -5.52
CA VAL A 114 6.53 -4.47 -5.18
C VAL A 114 6.71 -3.68 -6.46
N GLY A 115 6.08 -2.51 -6.54
CA GLY A 115 6.14 -1.76 -7.78
C GLY A 115 5.25 -0.54 -7.84
N ARG A 116 5.00 -0.08 -9.05
CA ARG A 116 4.15 1.06 -9.37
C ARG A 116 2.95 0.54 -10.16
N TYR A 117 1.81 0.34 -9.49
CA TYR A 117 0.62 -0.28 -10.07
C TYR A 117 -0.58 0.67 -10.14
N ALA A 118 -0.82 1.41 -9.07
CA ALA A 118 -1.89 2.40 -8.99
C ALA A 118 -1.31 3.69 -8.39
N THR A 119 -1.23 4.74 -9.21
CA THR A 119 -0.49 5.97 -8.88
C THR A 119 -1.41 7.18 -8.91
N SER A 120 -0.97 8.24 -8.24
CA SER A 120 -1.52 9.58 -8.31
C SER A 120 -0.43 10.54 -8.81
N MET A 121 -0.16 10.50 -10.10
CA MET A 121 0.84 11.34 -10.78
C MET A 121 2.23 11.28 -10.09
N GLU A 122 2.75 12.43 -9.62
CA GLU A 122 4.02 12.58 -8.92
C GLU A 122 3.91 12.55 -7.39
N MET A 123 2.79 12.09 -6.84
CA MET A 123 2.62 11.97 -5.39
C MET A 123 3.71 11.08 -4.79
N ALA A 124 4.50 11.64 -3.87
CA ALA A 124 5.39 10.81 -3.06
C ALA A 124 4.58 10.11 -1.97
N GLY A 125 4.80 8.82 -1.85
CA GLY A 125 4.06 7.99 -0.90
C GLY A 125 3.96 6.55 -1.38
N MET A 126 3.31 5.75 -0.59
CA MET A 126 3.13 4.32 -0.89
C MET A 126 1.84 3.79 -0.28
N SER A 127 1.41 2.62 -0.73
CA SER A 127 0.35 1.87 -0.08
C SER A 127 0.74 0.42 0.17
N VAL A 128 0.22 -0.13 1.26
CA VAL A 128 0.32 -1.55 1.59
C VAL A 128 -1.05 -2.16 1.42
N THR A 129 -1.15 -3.16 0.55
CA THR A 129 -2.39 -3.91 0.30
C THR A 129 -2.20 -5.36 0.69
N VAL A 130 -3.16 -5.92 1.41
CA VAL A 130 -3.23 -7.33 1.75
C VAL A 130 -4.50 -7.94 1.20
N LEU A 131 -4.39 -9.11 0.59
CA LEU A 131 -5.50 -9.88 0.05
C LEU A 131 -5.49 -11.27 0.69
N LYS A 132 -6.53 -11.64 1.45
CA LYS A 132 -6.71 -13.01 1.91
C LYS A 132 -6.93 -13.94 0.72
N LEU A 133 -6.24 -15.05 0.73
CA LEU A 133 -6.31 -16.03 -0.34
C LEU A 133 -7.11 -17.25 0.11
N ASN A 134 -8.17 -17.55 -0.62
CA ASN A 134 -8.75 -18.89 -0.71
C ASN A 134 -8.33 -19.51 -2.04
N LYS A 135 -8.76 -20.74 -2.29
CA LYS A 135 -8.41 -21.47 -3.51
C LYS A 135 -8.81 -20.70 -4.79
N ASN A 136 -10.03 -20.19 -4.83
CA ASN A 136 -10.57 -19.48 -6.00
C ASN A 136 -9.83 -18.15 -6.26
N ILE A 137 -9.62 -17.33 -5.22
CA ILE A 137 -8.89 -16.06 -5.35
C ILE A 137 -7.44 -16.33 -5.78
N LYS A 138 -6.80 -17.37 -5.24
CA LYS A 138 -5.42 -17.74 -5.57
C LYS A 138 -5.29 -18.20 -7.02
N GLU A 139 -6.20 -19.03 -7.51
CA GLU A 139 -6.24 -19.47 -8.90
C GLU A 139 -6.41 -18.27 -9.85
N ASN A 140 -7.33 -17.35 -9.55
CA ASN A 140 -7.54 -16.15 -10.34
C ASN A 140 -6.35 -15.17 -10.27
N LEU A 141 -5.71 -15.04 -9.11
CA LEU A 141 -4.50 -14.21 -8.96
C LEU A 141 -3.34 -14.72 -9.79
N LEU A 142 -3.25 -16.03 -10.02
CA LEU A 142 -2.22 -16.68 -10.83
C LEU A 142 -2.58 -16.82 -12.30
N ALA A 143 -3.83 -16.52 -12.68
CA ALA A 143 -4.25 -16.63 -14.06
C ALA A 143 -3.44 -15.69 -14.95
N PRO A 144 -3.05 -16.12 -16.15
CA PRO A 144 -2.33 -15.29 -17.10
C PRO A 144 -3.09 -13.99 -17.35
N SER A 145 -2.41 -12.87 -17.16
CA SER A 145 -2.97 -11.54 -17.38
C SER A 145 -1.90 -10.62 -17.93
N TYR A 146 -2.30 -9.71 -18.78
CA TYR A 146 -1.40 -8.73 -19.37
C TYR A 146 -2.08 -7.37 -19.52
N CYS A 147 -1.42 -6.34 -19.00
CA CYS A 147 -1.66 -4.95 -19.35
C CYS A 147 -0.34 -4.18 -19.20
N PRO A 148 -0.23 -2.92 -19.62
CA PRO A 148 1.02 -2.15 -19.52
C PRO A 148 1.61 -2.06 -18.11
N PHE A 149 0.80 -2.21 -17.08
CA PHE A 149 1.21 -2.04 -15.67
C PHE A 149 1.17 -3.35 -14.86
N TRP A 150 0.69 -4.44 -15.46
CA TRP A 150 0.55 -5.72 -14.79
C TRP A 150 0.74 -6.88 -15.75
N THR A 151 1.63 -7.78 -15.39
CA THR A 151 1.84 -9.06 -16.09
C THR A 151 1.93 -10.16 -15.06
N ASN A 152 1.21 -11.25 -15.30
CA ASN A 152 1.24 -12.43 -14.44
C ASN A 152 1.44 -13.70 -15.27
#